data_b902410f941360291350ca18e91e61a6
#
_entry.id   b902410f941360291350ca18e91e61a6
#
_cell.length_a   1.000
_cell.length_b   1.000
_cell.length_c   1.000
_cell.angle_alpha   90.00
_cell.angle_beta   90.00
_cell.angle_gamma   90.00
#
_symmetry.space_group_name_H-M   'P 1'
#
loop_
_entity.id
_entity.type
_entity.pdbx_description
1 polymer ?
#
loop_
_entity_poly.entity_id
_entity_poly.type
_entity_poly.pdbx_seq_one_letter_code
_entity_poly.pdbx_strand_id
1 'polypeptide(L)'
;MFEYFYNEILRRTVIAFGTLFNNISIKHTNSSNQVVSDLKVPLAYGPTQKFLARLTQSPDLNKAVAMTLPRMSFEFTGLTYDSSRKVTTTQTFTSKSVTDGSVTKKAYMPVPYNMQFELSIMSKLNDDALQIIEQILPYFQPSYNLTVELVDEIDEKRDIPIVLENVTMQDDYEGDFSTRRVLLYTLRFTAKTF
;
A
#
# COMPACT_ATOMS: atom_id res chain seq x y z
N MET A 1 -9.02 -30.90 12.25
CA MET A 1 -8.58 -29.76 13.09
C MET A 1 -8.55 -28.46 12.31
N PHE A 2 -8.15 -28.47 11.03
CA PHE A 2 -8.24 -27.29 10.15
C PHE A 2 -9.37 -27.53 9.14
N GLU A 3 -10.51 -26.87 9.34
CA GLU A 3 -11.59 -26.80 8.37
C GLU A 3 -11.30 -25.65 7.39
N TYR A 4 -11.82 -25.77 6.16
CA TYR A 4 -11.67 -24.69 5.18
C TYR A 4 -12.39 -23.43 5.68
N PHE A 5 -11.61 -22.33 5.78
CA PHE A 5 -12.09 -21.06 6.26
C PHE A 5 -11.38 -19.93 5.50
N TYR A 6 -12.12 -19.08 4.81
CA TYR A 6 -11.54 -17.97 4.03
C TYR A 6 -12.50 -16.79 3.90
N ASN A 7 -12.26 -15.75 4.68
CA ASN A 7 -13.04 -14.50 4.68
C ASN A 7 -12.39 -13.36 3.88
N GLU A 8 -11.36 -13.63 3.12
CA GLU A 8 -10.64 -12.66 2.29
C GLU A 8 -10.09 -11.42 3.03
N ILE A 9 -9.99 -11.42 4.35
CA ILE A 9 -9.62 -10.26 5.17
C ILE A 9 -8.25 -9.70 4.74
N LEU A 10 -7.25 -10.55 4.61
CA LEU A 10 -5.90 -10.13 4.21
C LEU A 10 -5.91 -9.55 2.79
N ARG A 11 -6.61 -10.20 1.87
CA ARG A 11 -6.75 -9.73 0.49
C ARG A 11 -7.44 -8.37 0.42
N ARG A 12 -8.54 -8.19 1.15
CA ARG A 12 -9.28 -6.92 1.21
C ARG A 12 -8.41 -5.80 1.79
N THR A 13 -7.63 -6.10 2.84
CA THR A 13 -6.70 -5.13 3.43
C THR A 13 -5.61 -4.71 2.43
N VAL A 14 -5.04 -5.65 1.66
CA VAL A 14 -4.04 -5.35 0.62
C VAL A 14 -4.64 -4.47 -0.48
N ILE A 15 -5.85 -4.79 -0.95
CA ILE A 15 -6.53 -4.00 -1.99
C ILE A 15 -6.85 -2.60 -1.47
N ALA A 16 -7.37 -2.51 -0.25
CA ALA A 16 -7.72 -1.26 0.38
C ALA A 16 -6.49 -0.37 0.59
N PHE A 17 -5.35 -0.94 1.00
CA PHE A 17 -4.07 -0.23 1.08
C PHE A 17 -3.66 0.34 -0.29
N GLY A 18 -3.74 -0.45 -1.36
CA GLY A 18 -3.40 0.02 -2.70
C GLY A 18 -4.30 1.16 -3.20
N THR A 19 -5.59 1.16 -2.83
CA THR A 19 -6.51 2.23 -3.23
C THR A 19 -6.18 3.59 -2.64
N LEU A 20 -5.52 3.66 -1.48
CA LEU A 20 -5.11 4.93 -0.86
C LEU A 20 -4.19 5.76 -1.76
N PHE A 21 -3.33 5.10 -2.52
CA PHE A 21 -2.28 5.76 -3.33
C PHE A 21 -2.61 5.82 -4.82
N ASN A 22 -3.80 5.38 -5.23
CA ASN A 22 -4.13 5.23 -6.65
C ASN A 22 -4.41 6.56 -7.38
N ASN A 23 -4.60 7.67 -6.66
CA ASN A 23 -4.97 8.96 -7.24
C ASN A 23 -3.87 10.03 -7.15
N ILE A 24 -2.63 9.63 -6.92
CA ILE A 24 -1.51 10.54 -6.85
C ILE A 24 -1.15 11.00 -8.26
N SER A 25 -1.00 12.32 -8.44
CA SER A 25 -0.57 12.93 -9.70
C SER A 25 0.53 13.97 -9.44
N ILE A 26 1.37 14.19 -10.45
CA ILE A 26 2.41 15.22 -10.44
C ILE A 26 2.08 16.31 -11.49
N LYS A 27 2.42 17.55 -11.16
CA LYS A 27 2.19 18.70 -12.03
C LYS A 27 3.50 19.40 -12.34
N HIS A 28 3.76 19.60 -13.63
CA HIS A 28 4.86 20.43 -14.06
C HIS A 28 4.33 21.81 -14.44
N THR A 29 4.97 22.86 -13.94
CA THR A 29 4.63 24.25 -14.21
C THR A 29 5.74 24.92 -15.02
N ASN A 30 5.39 25.88 -15.86
CA ASN A 30 6.34 26.74 -16.53
C ASN A 30 6.77 27.92 -15.63
N SER A 31 7.69 28.75 -16.10
CA SER A 31 8.17 29.95 -15.39
C SER A 31 7.06 30.97 -15.06
N SER A 32 5.90 30.86 -15.66
CA SER A 32 4.70 31.70 -15.41
C SER A 32 3.70 31.04 -14.46
N ASN A 33 4.07 29.99 -13.71
CA ASN A 33 3.20 29.21 -12.82
C ASN A 33 1.97 28.58 -13.48
N GLN A 34 1.98 28.41 -14.79
CA GLN A 34 0.91 27.69 -15.50
C GLN A 34 1.23 26.21 -15.57
N VAL A 35 0.23 25.37 -15.27
CA VAL A 35 0.37 23.90 -15.38
C VAL A 35 0.50 23.52 -16.85
N VAL A 36 1.65 22.96 -17.21
CA VAL A 36 1.95 22.50 -18.58
C VAL A 36 1.61 21.02 -18.73
N SER A 37 1.76 20.24 -17.67
CA SER A 37 1.55 18.78 -17.68
C SER A 37 0.98 18.33 -16.34
N ASP A 38 -0.05 17.49 -16.37
CA ASP A 38 -0.60 16.78 -15.23
C ASP A 38 -0.51 15.28 -15.53
N LEU A 39 0.30 14.57 -14.76
CA LEU A 39 0.61 13.16 -14.97
C LEU A 39 0.15 12.34 -13.76
N LYS A 40 -0.81 11.45 -13.97
CA LYS A 40 -1.17 10.45 -12.96
C LYS A 40 -0.04 9.44 -12.80
N VAL A 41 0.42 9.23 -11.56
CA VAL A 41 1.49 8.29 -11.25
C VAL A 41 0.91 6.87 -11.19
N PRO A 42 1.34 5.94 -12.05
CA PRO A 42 0.84 4.58 -12.06
C PRO A 42 1.32 3.82 -10.82
N LEU A 43 0.38 3.11 -10.17
CA LEU A 43 0.64 2.23 -9.03
C LEU A 43 0.49 0.77 -9.46
N ALA A 44 1.39 -0.11 -8.99
CA ALA A 44 1.31 -1.54 -9.25
C ALA A 44 1.65 -2.35 -8.00
N TYR A 45 1.02 -3.51 -7.84
CA TYR A 45 1.37 -4.46 -6.80
C TYR A 45 2.55 -5.33 -7.24
N GLY A 46 3.56 -5.41 -6.42
CA GLY A 46 4.72 -6.28 -6.60
C GLY A 46 6.01 -5.72 -6.04
N PRO A 47 7.02 -6.59 -5.89
CA PRO A 47 8.30 -6.23 -5.31
C PRO A 47 9.04 -5.20 -6.18
N THR A 48 9.69 -4.24 -5.52
CA THR A 48 10.46 -3.17 -6.15
C THR A 48 11.50 -3.71 -7.13
N GLN A 49 12.17 -4.80 -6.77
CA GLN A 49 13.20 -5.44 -7.60
C GLN A 49 12.68 -5.87 -8.98
N LYS A 50 11.42 -6.30 -9.08
CA LYS A 50 10.80 -6.64 -10.37
C LYS A 50 10.71 -5.44 -11.31
N PHE A 51 10.45 -4.26 -10.76
CA PHE A 51 10.34 -3.04 -11.55
C PHE A 51 11.73 -2.49 -11.90
N LEU A 52 12.69 -2.54 -10.97
CA LEU A 52 14.08 -2.16 -11.23
C LEU A 52 14.71 -3.05 -12.31
N ALA A 53 14.51 -4.37 -12.25
CA ALA A 53 14.99 -5.28 -13.26
C ALA A 53 14.45 -4.95 -14.67
N ARG A 54 13.19 -4.49 -14.77
CA ARG A 54 12.60 -4.05 -16.04
C ARG A 54 13.18 -2.73 -16.56
N LEU A 55 13.65 -1.86 -15.67
CA LEU A 55 14.33 -0.62 -16.06
C LEU A 55 15.73 -0.91 -16.63
N THR A 56 16.42 -1.93 -16.09
CA THR A 56 17.77 -2.32 -16.54
C THR A 56 17.77 -3.24 -17.76
N GLN A 57 16.68 -3.98 -18.02
CA GLN A 57 16.57 -4.78 -19.24
C GLN A 57 16.56 -3.86 -20.46
N SER A 58 17.46 -4.13 -21.40
CA SER A 58 17.49 -3.44 -22.68
C SER A 58 16.11 -3.56 -23.35
N PRO A 59 15.48 -2.44 -23.72
CA PRO A 59 14.21 -2.50 -24.43
C PRO A 59 14.40 -3.27 -25.72
N ASP A 60 13.44 -4.14 -26.06
CA ASP A 60 13.36 -4.79 -27.36
C ASP A 60 13.55 -3.71 -28.44
N LEU A 61 14.39 -3.96 -29.44
CA LEU A 61 14.78 -2.97 -30.47
C LEU A 61 13.58 -2.26 -31.15
N ASN A 62 12.38 -2.83 -31.01
CA ASN A 62 11.12 -2.29 -31.54
C ASN A 62 10.27 -1.52 -30.53
N LYS A 63 10.64 -1.44 -29.24
CA LYS A 63 9.90 -0.72 -28.20
C LYS A 63 10.81 0.30 -27.51
N ALA A 64 10.56 1.56 -27.75
CA ALA A 64 11.38 2.68 -27.27
C ALA A 64 11.47 2.79 -25.73
N VAL A 65 10.50 2.26 -24.96
CA VAL A 65 10.47 2.37 -23.50
C VAL A 65 9.89 1.11 -22.86
N ALA A 66 10.64 0.42 -22.02
CA ALA A 66 10.15 -0.75 -21.28
C ALA A 66 9.21 -0.36 -20.12
N MET A 67 9.37 0.84 -19.53
CA MET A 67 8.58 1.35 -18.43
C MET A 67 8.71 2.88 -18.31
N THR A 68 7.60 3.56 -17.99
CA THR A 68 7.58 5.00 -17.75
C THR A 68 7.84 5.32 -16.27
N LEU A 69 8.62 6.38 -16.01
CA LEU A 69 8.82 7.01 -14.70
C LEU A 69 8.15 8.40 -14.71
N PRO A 70 7.67 8.90 -13.57
CA PRO A 70 7.65 8.28 -12.23
C PRO A 70 6.63 7.15 -12.12
N ARG A 71 6.89 6.23 -11.18
CA ARG A 71 6.03 5.06 -10.92
C ARG A 71 6.07 4.69 -9.45
N MET A 72 4.98 4.12 -8.96
CA MET A 72 4.90 3.55 -7.62
C MET A 72 4.66 2.05 -7.68
N SER A 73 5.20 1.34 -6.72
CA SER A 73 4.89 -0.06 -6.46
C SER A 73 4.68 -0.28 -4.98
N PHE A 74 3.80 -1.22 -4.63
CA PHE A 74 3.65 -1.62 -3.25
C PHE A 74 3.61 -3.12 -3.12
N GLU A 75 4.06 -3.62 -1.97
CA GLU A 75 4.02 -5.03 -1.64
C GLU A 75 3.67 -5.26 -0.19
N PHE A 76 3.08 -6.40 0.08
CA PHE A 76 2.91 -6.94 1.41
C PHE A 76 4.18 -7.71 1.78
N THR A 77 4.89 -7.25 2.82
CA THR A 77 6.22 -7.78 3.17
C THR A 77 6.20 -8.76 4.32
N GLY A 78 5.21 -8.69 5.21
CA GLY A 78 5.17 -9.58 6.36
C GLY A 78 3.92 -9.45 7.23
N LEU A 79 3.75 -10.45 8.09
CA LEU A 79 2.68 -10.52 9.07
C LEU A 79 3.29 -10.85 10.44
N THR A 80 2.99 -10.03 11.45
CA THR A 80 3.51 -10.20 12.81
C THR A 80 2.35 -10.23 13.81
N TYR A 81 2.34 -11.20 14.71
CA TYR A 81 1.36 -11.25 15.78
C TYR A 81 1.54 -10.09 16.78
N ASP A 82 0.45 -9.43 17.14
CA ASP A 82 0.47 -8.34 18.11
C ASP A 82 0.00 -8.81 19.49
N SER A 83 0.95 -9.14 20.33
CA SER A 83 0.69 -9.61 21.70
C SER A 83 0.09 -8.56 22.62
N SER A 84 0.28 -7.27 22.31
CA SER A 84 -0.23 -6.16 23.14
C SER A 84 -1.74 -6.02 23.03
N ARG A 85 -2.33 -6.40 21.90
CA ARG A 85 -3.77 -6.38 21.63
C ARG A 85 -4.46 -7.73 21.83
N LYS A 86 -3.76 -8.70 22.43
CA LYS A 86 -4.28 -10.05 22.66
C LYS A 86 -5.58 -10.02 23.47
N VAL A 87 -6.60 -10.68 22.96
CA VAL A 87 -7.86 -10.94 23.66
C VAL A 87 -7.92 -12.41 24.09
N THR A 88 -8.70 -12.71 25.13
CA THR A 88 -8.88 -14.08 25.63
C THR A 88 -9.50 -14.96 24.53
N THR A 89 -8.94 -16.15 24.33
CA THR A 89 -9.38 -17.09 23.27
C THR A 89 -10.81 -17.61 23.43
N THR A 90 -11.35 -17.53 24.64
CA THR A 90 -12.73 -17.94 24.96
C THR A 90 -13.76 -16.84 24.76
N GLN A 91 -13.32 -15.61 24.52
CA GLN A 91 -14.24 -14.48 24.34
C GLN A 91 -14.91 -14.57 22.98
N THR A 92 -16.24 -14.41 23.00
CA THR A 92 -17.08 -14.45 21.80
C THR A 92 -18.01 -13.25 21.81
N PHE A 93 -18.41 -12.81 20.63
CA PHE A 93 -19.49 -11.84 20.46
C PHE A 93 -20.62 -12.44 19.63
N THR A 94 -21.82 -11.93 19.82
CA THR A 94 -23.00 -12.36 19.11
C THR A 94 -23.54 -11.21 18.26
N SER A 95 -23.86 -11.50 17.01
CA SER A 95 -24.49 -10.56 16.08
C SER A 95 -25.70 -11.19 15.40
N LYS A 96 -26.62 -10.35 14.95
CA LYS A 96 -27.73 -10.80 14.12
C LYS A 96 -27.24 -11.04 12.69
N SER A 97 -27.76 -12.09 12.05
CA SER A 97 -27.45 -12.34 10.65
C SER A 97 -28.06 -11.25 9.76
N VAL A 98 -27.29 -10.79 8.77
CA VAL A 98 -27.77 -9.82 7.76
C VAL A 98 -28.85 -10.45 6.87
N THR A 99 -28.75 -11.76 6.58
CA THR A 99 -29.68 -12.48 5.71
C THR A 99 -30.98 -12.80 6.42
N ASP A 100 -30.94 -13.11 7.72
CA ASP A 100 -32.12 -13.40 8.54
C ASP A 100 -31.93 -12.80 9.94
N GLY A 101 -32.56 -11.65 10.17
CA GLY A 101 -32.47 -10.91 11.44
C GLY A 101 -32.99 -11.65 12.67
N SER A 102 -33.69 -12.79 12.51
CA SER A 102 -34.12 -13.67 13.59
C SER A 102 -33.02 -14.62 14.08
N VAL A 103 -32.02 -14.87 13.26
CA VAL A 103 -30.91 -15.79 13.57
C VAL A 103 -29.75 -15.05 14.22
N THR A 104 -29.37 -15.46 15.43
CA THR A 104 -28.21 -14.95 16.12
C THR A 104 -27.00 -15.80 15.79
N LYS A 105 -25.96 -15.18 15.19
CA LYS A 105 -24.68 -15.81 14.93
C LYS A 105 -23.69 -15.46 16.03
N LYS A 106 -22.87 -16.44 16.42
CA LYS A 106 -21.82 -16.31 17.43
C LYS A 106 -20.46 -16.38 16.72
N ALA A 107 -19.62 -15.38 16.95
CA ALA A 107 -18.28 -15.35 16.42
C ALA A 107 -17.24 -15.25 17.56
N TYR A 108 -16.06 -15.84 17.36
CA TYR A 108 -14.92 -15.67 18.26
C TYR A 108 -14.29 -14.30 18.01
N MET A 109 -13.69 -13.73 19.06
CA MET A 109 -12.94 -12.48 18.91
C MET A 109 -11.76 -12.70 17.96
N PRO A 110 -11.55 -11.79 17.00
CA PRO A 110 -10.50 -11.94 16.01
C PRO A 110 -9.11 -11.77 16.65
N VAL A 111 -8.13 -12.42 16.03
CA VAL A 111 -6.74 -12.41 16.47
C VAL A 111 -6.02 -11.20 15.89
N PRO A 112 -5.33 -10.39 16.73
CA PRO A 112 -4.65 -9.20 16.26
C PRO A 112 -3.33 -9.51 15.56
N TYR A 113 -3.17 -9.00 14.35
CA TYR A 113 -1.95 -9.05 13.56
C TYR A 113 -1.57 -7.68 13.03
N ASN A 114 -0.29 -7.47 12.86
CA ASN A 114 0.28 -6.32 12.17
C ASN A 114 0.72 -6.76 10.78
N MET A 115 0.11 -6.17 9.74
CA MET A 115 0.51 -6.37 8.36
C MET A 115 1.53 -5.29 7.96
N GLN A 116 2.67 -5.72 7.45
CA GLN A 116 3.72 -4.82 7.00
C GLN A 116 3.62 -4.61 5.49
N PHE A 117 3.66 -3.35 5.07
CA PHE A 117 3.64 -2.94 3.68
C PHE A 117 4.84 -2.07 3.35
N GLU A 118 5.31 -2.20 2.15
CA GLU A 118 6.34 -1.33 1.59
C GLU A 118 5.79 -0.66 0.31
N LEU A 119 5.83 0.67 0.28
CA LEU A 119 5.50 1.48 -0.89
C LEU A 119 6.79 2.07 -1.44
N SER A 120 7.11 1.74 -2.67
CA SER A 120 8.29 2.24 -3.37
C SER A 120 7.91 3.22 -4.46
N ILE A 121 8.56 4.38 -4.46
CA ILE A 121 8.40 5.45 -5.44
C ILE A 121 9.68 5.49 -6.26
N MET A 122 9.54 5.25 -7.54
CA MET A 122 10.64 5.29 -8.52
C MET A 122 10.49 6.52 -9.39
N SER A 123 11.48 7.40 -9.38
CA SER A 123 11.51 8.61 -10.21
C SER A 123 12.86 8.86 -10.83
N LYS A 124 12.88 9.63 -11.92
CA LYS A 124 14.11 10.14 -12.54
C LYS A 124 14.50 11.51 -11.97
N LEU A 125 13.50 12.32 -11.62
CA LEU A 125 13.69 13.67 -11.07
C LEU A 125 13.33 13.66 -9.59
N ASN A 126 14.13 14.37 -8.79
CA ASN A 126 13.88 14.48 -7.35
C ASN A 126 12.61 15.29 -7.06
N ASP A 127 12.34 16.32 -7.84
CA ASP A 127 11.12 17.14 -7.74
C ASP A 127 9.86 16.31 -7.86
N ASP A 128 9.81 15.38 -8.81
CA ASP A 128 8.66 14.49 -9.01
C ASP A 128 8.44 13.58 -7.79
N ALA A 129 9.54 13.04 -7.25
CA ALA A 129 9.49 12.20 -6.06
C ALA A 129 9.00 12.98 -4.83
N LEU A 130 9.50 14.20 -4.63
CA LEU A 130 9.09 15.06 -3.53
C LEU A 130 7.61 15.45 -3.63
N GLN A 131 7.12 15.80 -4.82
CA GLN A 131 5.70 16.07 -5.04
C GLN A 131 4.81 14.88 -4.65
N ILE A 132 5.24 13.65 -4.94
CA ILE A 132 4.51 12.44 -4.55
C ILE A 132 4.51 12.27 -3.02
N ILE A 133 5.69 12.42 -2.39
CA ILE A 133 5.84 12.26 -0.94
C ILE A 133 5.03 13.31 -0.18
N GLU A 134 5.07 14.56 -0.60
CA GLU A 134 4.31 15.65 0.02
C GLU A 134 2.79 15.46 -0.08
N GLN A 135 2.30 14.69 -1.03
CA GLN A 135 0.89 14.31 -1.11
C GLN A 135 0.54 13.17 -0.14
N ILE A 136 1.51 12.35 0.28
CA ILE A 136 1.29 11.20 1.16
C ILE A 136 1.42 11.58 2.64
N LEU A 137 2.51 12.27 3.00
CA LEU A 137 2.88 12.50 4.41
C LEU A 137 1.80 13.16 5.26
N PRO A 138 1.04 14.18 4.80
CA PRO A 138 0.06 14.88 5.63
C PRO A 138 -1.10 14.01 6.11
N TYR A 139 -1.38 12.90 5.44
CA TYR A 139 -2.46 11.98 5.83
C TYR A 139 -2.07 11.06 6.99
N PHE A 140 -0.77 10.92 7.28
CA PHE A 140 -0.27 10.03 8.33
C PHE A 140 0.22 10.81 9.55
N GLN A 141 -0.73 11.18 10.44
CA GLN A 141 -0.46 11.93 11.67
C GLN A 141 -1.06 11.23 12.93
N PRO A 142 -0.41 10.26 13.53
CA PRO A 142 0.60 9.33 13.06
C PRO A 142 0.02 8.19 12.21
N SER A 143 -1.32 8.06 12.17
CA SER A 143 -2.00 6.96 11.46
C SER A 143 -3.15 7.46 10.62
N TYR A 144 -3.41 6.74 9.55
CA TYR A 144 -4.61 6.86 8.73
C TYR A 144 -5.53 5.67 9.00
N ASN A 145 -6.79 5.91 9.31
CA ASN A 145 -7.77 4.85 9.57
C ASN A 145 -8.47 4.46 8.27
N LEU A 146 -8.39 3.17 7.95
CA LEU A 146 -9.02 2.57 6.79
C LEU A 146 -10.13 1.63 7.25
N THR A 147 -11.38 1.90 6.88
CA THR A 147 -12.50 1.02 7.19
C THR A 147 -12.52 -0.16 6.21
N VAL A 148 -12.41 -1.37 6.73
CA VAL A 148 -12.48 -2.61 5.96
C VAL A 148 -13.60 -3.48 6.48
N GLU A 149 -14.40 -4.04 5.57
CA GLU A 149 -15.42 -5.02 5.88
C GLU A 149 -14.76 -6.39 6.09
N LEU A 150 -14.85 -6.92 7.32
CA LEU A 150 -14.18 -8.16 7.71
C LEU A 150 -15.02 -9.39 7.42
N VAL A 151 -16.30 -9.35 7.78
CA VAL A 151 -17.20 -10.48 7.64
C VAL A 151 -18.54 -10.01 7.07
N ASP A 152 -18.80 -10.33 5.81
CA ASP A 152 -20.01 -9.90 5.08
C ASP A 152 -21.30 -10.44 5.73
N GLU A 153 -21.26 -11.64 6.31
CA GLU A 153 -22.43 -12.30 6.88
C GLU A 153 -23.04 -11.59 8.11
N ILE A 154 -22.23 -10.78 8.81
CA ILE A 154 -22.63 -10.07 10.02
C ILE A 154 -22.41 -8.55 9.91
N ASP A 155 -22.12 -8.03 8.71
CA ASP A 155 -21.80 -6.62 8.42
C ASP A 155 -20.74 -6.04 9.40
N GLU A 156 -19.74 -6.87 9.73
CA GLU A 156 -18.66 -6.46 10.64
C GLU A 156 -17.66 -5.60 9.89
N LYS A 157 -17.70 -4.30 10.15
CA LYS A 157 -16.76 -3.31 9.63
C LYS A 157 -15.82 -2.88 10.73
N ARG A 158 -14.54 -2.82 10.43
CA ARG A 158 -13.54 -2.32 11.37
C ARG A 158 -12.61 -1.32 10.75
N ASP A 159 -12.21 -0.37 11.57
CA ASP A 159 -11.18 0.58 11.22
C ASP A 159 -9.81 -0.03 11.49
N ILE A 160 -9.03 -0.12 10.42
CA ILE A 160 -7.65 -0.59 10.45
C ILE A 160 -6.74 0.63 10.41
N PRO A 161 -6.09 0.97 11.53
CA PRO A 161 -5.11 2.06 11.53
C PRO A 161 -3.85 1.63 10.77
N ILE A 162 -3.47 2.45 9.79
CA ILE A 162 -2.24 2.30 9.03
C ILE A 162 -1.27 3.36 9.51
N VAL A 163 -0.14 2.93 10.03
CA VAL A 163 0.92 3.80 10.59
C VAL A 163 2.08 3.85 9.60
N LEU A 164 2.54 5.05 9.27
CA LEU A 164 3.80 5.24 8.54
C LEU A 164 4.96 5.16 9.55
N GLU A 165 5.84 4.18 9.39
CA GLU A 165 6.96 3.95 10.31
C GLU A 165 8.24 4.67 9.88
N ASN A 166 8.56 4.57 8.59
CA ASN A 166 9.83 5.08 8.09
C ASN A 166 9.74 5.48 6.61
N VAL A 167 10.56 6.45 6.23
CA VAL A 167 10.79 6.87 4.85
C VAL A 167 12.30 6.83 4.60
N THR A 168 12.74 6.02 3.66
CA THR A 168 14.14 5.92 3.24
C THR A 168 14.30 6.36 1.81
N MET A 169 15.41 7.00 1.51
CA MET A 169 15.82 7.40 0.16
C MET A 169 17.08 6.65 -0.23
N GLN A 170 17.07 6.08 -1.42
CA GLN A 170 18.25 5.52 -2.07
C GLN A 170 18.43 6.21 -3.43
N ASP A 171 19.62 6.72 -3.66
CA ASP A 171 20.05 7.29 -4.93
C ASP A 171 21.10 6.35 -5.53
N ASP A 172 20.65 5.42 -6.34
CA ASP A 172 21.54 4.49 -7.03
C ASP A 172 22.15 5.18 -8.25
N TYR A 173 23.34 5.71 -8.05
CA TYR A 173 24.20 6.23 -9.09
C TYR A 173 25.24 5.17 -9.44
N GLU A 174 24.95 4.37 -10.46
CA GLU A 174 25.87 3.37 -10.98
C GLU A 174 26.47 3.85 -12.32
N GLY A 175 27.75 4.25 -12.31
CA GLY A 175 28.55 4.41 -13.50
C GLY A 175 28.58 5.79 -14.16
N ASP A 176 28.65 5.84 -15.46
CA ASP A 176 28.95 6.98 -16.33
C ASP A 176 27.80 8.00 -16.40
N PHE A 177 28.07 9.26 -16.74
CA PHE A 177 27.06 10.35 -16.91
C PHE A 177 25.92 10.02 -17.89
N SER A 178 26.09 8.98 -18.71
CA SER A 178 25.09 8.48 -19.64
C SER A 178 24.13 7.45 -19.03
N THR A 179 24.42 6.93 -17.82
CA THR A 179 23.64 5.86 -17.21
C THR A 179 22.38 6.43 -16.53
N ARG A 180 21.29 5.70 -16.64
CA ARG A 180 19.98 6.12 -16.10
C ARG A 180 20.03 6.14 -14.57
N ARG A 181 19.92 7.33 -13.98
CA ARG A 181 19.73 7.52 -12.55
C ARG A 181 18.28 7.22 -12.19
N VAL A 182 18.06 6.36 -11.20
CA VAL A 182 16.76 6.12 -10.61
C VAL A 182 16.81 6.47 -9.13
N LEU A 183 15.97 7.42 -8.73
CA LEU A 183 15.74 7.75 -7.34
C LEU A 183 14.67 6.80 -6.79
N LEU A 184 14.99 6.12 -5.70
CA LEU A 184 14.12 5.19 -5.03
C LEU A 184 13.79 5.72 -3.63
N TYR A 185 12.53 6.04 -3.39
CA TYR A 185 12.00 6.29 -2.04
C TYR A 185 11.18 5.09 -1.60
N THR A 186 11.46 4.62 -0.39
CA THR A 186 10.76 3.49 0.22
C THR A 186 10.10 3.93 1.50
N LEU A 187 8.77 3.82 1.54
CA LEU A 187 7.94 4.12 2.70
C LEU A 187 7.46 2.81 3.30
N ARG A 188 7.69 2.62 4.60
CA ARG A 188 7.24 1.44 5.34
C ARG A 188 6.05 1.75 6.20
N PHE A 189 5.04 0.90 6.10
CA PHE A 189 3.77 1.04 6.82
C PHE A 189 3.45 -0.23 7.59
N THR A 190 2.80 -0.03 8.73
CA THR A 190 2.20 -1.11 9.51
C THR A 190 0.70 -0.90 9.62
N ALA A 191 -0.09 -1.84 9.11
CA ALA A 191 -1.54 -1.88 9.27
C ALA A 191 -1.90 -2.82 10.42
N LYS A 192 -2.58 -2.29 11.44
CA LYS A 192 -2.98 -3.04 12.62
C LYS A 192 -4.32 -3.73 12.39
N THR A 193 -4.28 -4.92 11.78
CA THR A 193 -5.46 -5.73 11.45
C THR A 193 -5.84 -6.74 12.55
N PHE A 194 -6.92 -7.48 12.30
CA PHE A 194 -7.44 -8.51 13.19
C PHE A 194 -7.73 -9.80 12.43
#